data_9270d899e8f48b8aec92cc13b15ddafa
#
_entry.id   9270d899e8f48b8aec92cc13b15ddafa
#
_cell.length_a   1.000
_cell.length_b   1.000
_cell.length_c   1.000
_cell.angle_alpha   90.00
_cell.angle_beta   90.00
_cell.angle_gamma   90.00
#
_symmetry.space_group_name_H-M   'P 1'
#
loop_
_entity.id
_entity.type
_entity.pdbx_description
1 polymer ?
#
loop_
_entity_poly.entity_id
_entity_poly.type
_entity_poly.pdbx_seq_one_letter_code
_entity_poly.pdbx_strand_id
1 'polypeptide(L)'
;MPPSDRPTLRLLATCAALGGALLAGGCATEPPAQPGAPAHAAHAGRGPAGKAATLEELASALGCTAESVTEADELRQGACATGQGAYRLSTFAAEEGLRSWLAETRVYGGVYLVGNRWVVTAQSPEALTALRERLGGTLETGEEHTGH
;
A
#
# COMPACT_ATOMS: atom_id res chain seq x y z
N MET A 1 -18.82 -37.76 -22.76
CA MET A 1 -18.40 -36.94 -21.58
C MET A 1 -19.66 -36.55 -20.82
N PRO A 2 -19.90 -37.09 -19.64
CA PRO A 2 -21.08 -36.75 -18.85
C PRO A 2 -20.84 -35.49 -18.03
N PRO A 3 -21.87 -34.67 -17.78
CA PRO A 3 -21.77 -33.47 -16.93
C PRO A 3 -21.77 -33.84 -15.46
N SER A 4 -20.90 -33.19 -14.68
CA SER A 4 -20.81 -33.36 -13.25
C SER A 4 -21.86 -32.49 -12.54
N ASP A 5 -22.83 -33.14 -11.97
CA ASP A 5 -23.82 -32.57 -11.04
C ASP A 5 -23.13 -32.15 -9.74
N ARG A 6 -23.34 -30.91 -9.34
CA ARG A 6 -22.98 -30.42 -8.02
C ARG A 6 -24.24 -30.38 -7.14
N PRO A 7 -24.29 -31.10 -6.01
CA PRO A 7 -25.39 -31.00 -5.08
C PRO A 7 -25.33 -29.69 -4.28
N THR A 8 -26.40 -28.92 -4.41
CA THR A 8 -26.71 -27.77 -3.55
C THR A 8 -27.13 -28.26 -2.17
N LEU A 9 -26.28 -28.08 -1.20
CA LEU A 9 -26.64 -28.32 0.22
C LEU A 9 -27.23 -27.02 0.81
N ARG A 10 -28.56 -26.99 0.88
CA ARG A 10 -29.31 -25.99 1.65
C ARG A 10 -29.30 -26.41 3.12
N LEU A 11 -28.64 -25.65 3.98
CA LEU A 11 -28.84 -25.70 5.42
C LEU A 11 -29.64 -24.48 5.86
N LEU A 12 -30.89 -24.71 6.14
CA LEU A 12 -31.75 -23.84 6.95
C LEU A 12 -31.41 -24.07 8.44
N ALA A 13 -31.00 -23.04 9.13
CA ALA A 13 -31.00 -23.03 10.59
C ALA A 13 -31.62 -21.71 11.06
N THR A 14 -32.88 -21.83 11.39
CA THR A 14 -33.63 -20.90 12.23
C THR A 14 -33.25 -21.09 13.70
N CYS A 15 -32.89 -20.02 14.40
CA CYS A 15 -33.00 -19.96 15.85
C CYS A 15 -33.48 -18.58 16.28
N ALA A 16 -34.55 -18.68 17.07
CA ALA A 16 -35.40 -17.64 17.60
C ALA A 16 -34.81 -16.91 18.81
N ALA A 17 -35.22 -15.68 18.91
CA ALA A 17 -35.48 -14.76 20.01
C ALA A 17 -35.30 -15.21 21.47
N LEU A 18 -34.86 -14.23 22.27
CA LEU A 18 -35.31 -13.82 23.64
C LEU A 18 -34.24 -12.82 24.11
N GLY A 19 -34.49 -11.51 24.33
CA GLY A 19 -35.36 -11.02 25.38
C GLY A 19 -34.52 -10.65 26.60
N GLY A 20 -34.22 -9.32 26.82
CA GLY A 20 -33.59 -8.92 28.08
C GLY A 20 -33.15 -7.44 28.06
N ALA A 21 -34.08 -6.54 28.37
CA ALA A 21 -33.79 -5.16 28.73
C ALA A 21 -33.30 -5.09 30.16
N LEU A 22 -32.18 -4.43 30.42
CA LEU A 22 -31.85 -3.89 31.75
C LEU A 22 -31.18 -2.53 31.61
N LEU A 23 -31.92 -1.53 32.02
CA LEU A 23 -31.48 -0.18 32.32
C LEU A 23 -30.59 -0.20 33.57
N ALA A 24 -29.39 0.33 33.48
CA ALA A 24 -28.71 0.88 34.64
C ALA A 24 -27.81 2.01 34.20
N GLY A 25 -28.16 3.18 34.66
CA GLY A 25 -27.38 4.38 34.60
C GLY A 25 -26.06 4.22 35.36
N GLY A 26 -25.00 4.74 34.81
CA GLY A 26 -23.70 4.84 35.45
C GLY A 26 -23.09 6.20 35.09
N CYS A 27 -23.00 7.07 36.08
CA CYS A 27 -22.47 8.39 36.05
C CYS A 27 -21.06 8.43 35.40
N ALA A 28 -20.89 9.32 34.44
CA ALA A 28 -19.60 9.76 33.98
C ALA A 28 -18.82 10.37 35.13
N THR A 29 -17.79 9.68 35.58
CA THR A 29 -16.76 10.29 36.39
C THR A 29 -15.61 10.59 35.43
N GLU A 30 -15.49 11.84 35.08
CA GLU A 30 -14.38 12.41 34.33
C GLU A 30 -13.12 12.31 35.18
N PRO A 31 -12.05 11.63 34.78
CA PRO A 31 -10.81 11.63 35.50
C PRO A 31 -10.14 13.00 35.31
N PRO A 32 -9.52 13.56 36.38
CA PRO A 32 -8.85 14.85 36.29
C PRO A 32 -7.69 14.79 35.32
N ALA A 33 -7.60 15.81 34.46
CA ALA A 33 -6.49 16.02 33.54
C ALA A 33 -5.18 16.06 34.32
N GLN A 34 -4.29 15.11 34.06
CA GLN A 34 -2.91 15.18 34.53
C GLN A 34 -2.13 16.13 33.59
N PRO A 35 -1.54 17.20 34.11
CA PRO A 35 -0.61 18.02 33.36
C PRO A 35 0.76 17.34 33.35
N GLY A 36 1.26 17.04 32.17
CA GLY A 36 2.68 16.73 32.00
C GLY A 36 3.05 15.28 31.68
N ALA A 37 2.53 14.77 30.57
CA ALA A 37 3.30 13.80 29.82
C ALA A 37 3.88 14.52 28.59
N PRO A 38 5.22 14.44 28.31
CA PRO A 38 5.72 14.89 27.04
C PRO A 38 5.01 14.04 25.98
N ALA A 39 4.30 14.70 25.09
CA ALA A 39 3.79 14.07 23.90
C ALA A 39 5.02 13.53 23.17
N HIS A 40 5.29 12.24 23.33
CA HIS A 40 6.05 11.53 22.31
C HIS A 40 5.20 11.69 21.06
N ALA A 41 5.57 12.67 20.24
CA ALA A 41 5.11 12.74 18.90
C ALA A 41 5.46 11.38 18.30
N ALA A 42 4.47 10.49 18.27
CA ALA A 42 4.49 9.39 17.38
C ALA A 42 4.69 10.06 16.02
N HIS A 43 5.90 9.96 15.49
CA HIS A 43 6.13 10.08 14.08
C HIS A 43 5.39 8.88 13.47
N ALA A 44 4.09 8.95 13.47
CA ALA A 44 3.31 8.26 12.48
C ALA A 44 3.92 8.76 11.18
N GLY A 45 4.72 7.91 10.55
CA GLY A 45 5.30 8.19 9.26
C GLY A 45 4.15 8.64 8.39
N ARG A 46 4.04 9.95 8.22
CA ARG A 46 3.13 10.55 7.26
C ARG A 46 3.65 10.00 5.95
N GLY A 47 3.02 8.95 5.45
CA GLY A 47 3.25 8.48 4.10
C GLY A 47 3.23 9.69 3.20
N PRO A 48 4.01 9.72 2.11
CA PRO A 48 4.18 10.91 1.30
C PRO A 48 2.81 11.50 0.98
N ALA A 49 2.57 12.71 1.54
CA ALA A 49 1.33 13.43 1.37
C ALA A 49 1.30 13.97 -0.07
N GLY A 50 0.84 13.14 -0.98
CA GLY A 50 0.63 13.46 -2.36
C GLY A 50 -0.65 12.79 -2.86
N LYS A 51 -1.22 13.32 -3.93
CA LYS A 51 -2.28 12.64 -4.67
C LYS A 51 -1.78 11.26 -5.10
N ALA A 52 -2.64 10.25 -4.99
CA ALA A 52 -2.36 8.97 -5.61
C ALA A 52 -2.21 9.18 -7.13
N ALA A 53 -1.12 8.68 -7.70
CA ALA A 53 -0.86 8.77 -9.13
C ALA A 53 -1.32 7.48 -9.82
N THR A 54 -1.80 7.62 -11.05
CA THR A 54 -2.07 6.47 -11.92
C THR A 54 -0.77 5.99 -12.58
N LEU A 55 -0.82 4.79 -13.16
CA LEU A 55 0.31 4.23 -13.90
C LEU A 55 0.74 5.15 -15.05
N GLU A 56 -0.23 5.71 -15.75
CA GLU A 56 -0.05 6.60 -16.88
C GLU A 56 0.54 7.96 -16.44
N GLU A 57 0.11 8.49 -15.29
CA GLU A 57 0.68 9.73 -14.71
C GLU A 57 2.15 9.52 -14.31
N LEU A 58 2.50 8.37 -13.72
CA LEU A 58 3.88 8.03 -13.40
C LEU A 58 4.74 7.90 -14.65
N ALA A 59 4.25 7.20 -15.67
CA ALA A 59 4.96 7.05 -16.95
C ALA A 59 5.16 8.39 -17.65
N SER A 60 4.14 9.24 -17.66
CA SER A 60 4.24 10.59 -18.22
C SER A 60 5.30 11.44 -17.51
N ALA A 61 5.37 11.34 -16.18
CA ALA A 61 6.41 12.03 -15.40
C ALA A 61 7.83 11.53 -15.74
N LEU A 62 7.97 10.26 -16.10
CA LEU A 62 9.23 9.68 -16.60
C LEU A 62 9.55 10.06 -18.05
N GLY A 63 8.56 10.51 -18.80
CA GLY A 63 8.69 10.78 -20.24
C GLY A 63 8.66 9.51 -21.08
N CYS A 64 7.93 8.50 -20.64
CA CYS A 64 7.74 7.23 -21.34
C CYS A 64 6.27 6.82 -21.39
N THR A 65 5.99 5.76 -22.14
CA THR A 65 4.69 5.08 -22.13
C THR A 65 4.83 3.77 -21.37
N ALA A 66 3.98 3.55 -20.37
CA ALA A 66 3.99 2.30 -19.63
C ALA A 66 3.40 1.17 -20.46
N GLU A 67 4.10 0.06 -20.52
CA GLU A 67 3.54 -1.21 -20.97
C GLU A 67 2.99 -1.93 -19.74
N SER A 68 1.69 -2.23 -19.75
CA SER A 68 1.04 -2.97 -18.65
C SER A 68 1.57 -4.38 -18.58
N VAL A 69 2.00 -4.78 -17.38
CA VAL A 69 2.50 -6.13 -17.09
C VAL A 69 1.47 -6.90 -16.25
N THR A 70 0.82 -6.22 -15.32
CA THR A 70 -0.21 -6.80 -14.45
C THR A 70 -1.34 -5.79 -14.28
N GLU A 71 -2.56 -6.27 -14.41
CA GLU A 71 -3.78 -5.51 -14.10
C GLU A 71 -4.69 -6.36 -13.23
N ALA A 72 -4.74 -6.01 -11.96
CA ALA A 72 -5.64 -6.57 -10.98
C ALA A 72 -6.34 -5.42 -10.24
N ASP A 73 -7.47 -5.71 -9.60
CA ASP A 73 -8.26 -4.68 -8.93
C ASP A 73 -7.47 -3.95 -7.83
N GLU A 74 -6.59 -4.67 -7.14
CA GLU A 74 -5.78 -4.14 -6.04
C GLU A 74 -4.39 -3.63 -6.44
N LEU A 75 -3.85 -4.08 -7.59
CA LEU A 75 -2.48 -3.79 -8.04
C LEU A 75 -2.41 -3.68 -9.55
N ARG A 76 -1.90 -2.57 -10.04
CA ARG A 76 -1.51 -2.41 -11.46
C ARG A 76 -0.01 -2.21 -11.55
N GLN A 77 0.63 -2.92 -12.46
CA GLN A 77 2.06 -2.80 -12.71
C GLN A 77 2.33 -2.55 -14.18
N GLY A 78 3.33 -1.76 -14.45
CA GLY A 78 3.82 -1.49 -15.78
C GLY A 78 5.33 -1.33 -15.80
N ALA A 79 5.88 -1.37 -16.98
CA ALA A 79 7.28 -1.10 -17.22
C ALA A 79 7.43 -0.04 -18.32
N CYS A 80 8.45 0.78 -18.21
CA CYS A 80 8.85 1.65 -19.28
C CYS A 80 10.36 1.87 -19.28
N ALA A 81 10.91 2.30 -20.41
CA ALA A 81 12.31 2.60 -20.54
C ALA A 81 12.52 4.00 -21.10
N THR A 82 13.57 4.66 -20.63
CA THR A 82 14.04 5.96 -21.12
C THR A 82 15.54 5.87 -21.43
N GLY A 83 16.12 6.95 -21.88
CA GLY A 83 17.58 7.03 -22.01
C GLY A 83 18.37 6.84 -20.71
N GLN A 84 17.70 6.94 -19.56
CA GLN A 84 18.29 6.74 -18.22
C GLN A 84 18.13 5.31 -17.68
N GLY A 85 17.44 4.44 -18.40
CA GLY A 85 17.27 3.03 -18.03
C GLY A 85 15.83 2.58 -17.98
N ALA A 86 15.63 1.39 -17.45
CA ALA A 86 14.34 0.75 -17.29
C ALA A 86 13.75 1.06 -15.91
N TYR A 87 12.45 1.29 -15.89
CA TYR A 87 11.66 1.55 -14.69
C TYR A 87 10.52 0.54 -14.57
N ARG A 88 10.21 0.16 -13.34
CA ARG A 88 8.97 -0.55 -13.01
C ARG A 88 8.08 0.35 -12.17
N LEU A 89 6.83 0.41 -12.53
CA LEU A 89 5.81 1.23 -11.93
C LEU A 89 4.77 0.32 -11.30
N SER A 90 4.39 0.61 -10.06
CA SER A 90 3.32 -0.13 -9.36
C SER A 90 2.37 0.87 -8.72
N THR A 91 1.08 0.67 -8.89
CA THR A 91 0.02 1.45 -8.24
C THR A 91 -0.93 0.53 -7.50
N PHE A 92 -1.42 0.99 -6.36
CA PHE A 92 -2.21 0.19 -5.43
C PHE A 92 -3.58 0.84 -5.18
N ALA A 93 -4.61 0.02 -5.09
CA ALA A 93 -5.95 0.49 -4.75
C ALA A 93 -6.02 1.02 -3.30
N ALA A 94 -5.21 0.44 -2.40
CA ALA A 94 -5.17 0.80 -0.99
C ALA A 94 -3.73 0.90 -0.47
N GLU A 95 -3.54 1.72 0.56
CA GLU A 95 -2.24 1.91 1.24
C GLU A 95 -1.74 0.61 1.90
N GLU A 96 -2.66 -0.23 2.37
CA GLU A 96 -2.32 -1.53 2.96
C GLU A 96 -1.67 -2.46 1.94
N GLY A 97 -2.19 -2.49 0.70
CA GLY A 97 -1.60 -3.25 -0.40
C GLY A 97 -0.17 -2.79 -0.72
N LEU A 98 0.07 -1.47 -0.74
CA LEU A 98 1.41 -0.90 -0.89
C LEU A 98 2.35 -1.39 0.21
N ARG A 99 1.93 -1.31 1.48
CA ARG A 99 2.77 -1.72 2.63
C ARG A 99 3.09 -3.21 2.62
N SER A 100 2.10 -4.04 2.31
CA SER A 100 2.30 -5.49 2.18
C SER A 100 3.29 -5.81 1.08
N TRP A 101 3.11 -5.22 -0.10
CA TRP A 101 4.01 -5.41 -1.23
C TRP A 101 5.45 -4.96 -0.92
N LEU A 102 5.64 -3.82 -0.26
CA LEU A 102 6.97 -3.35 0.16
C LEU A 102 7.61 -4.29 1.17
N ALA A 103 6.85 -4.81 2.14
CA ALA A 103 7.37 -5.77 3.12
C ALA A 103 7.89 -7.04 2.46
N GLU A 104 7.22 -7.52 1.41
CA GLU A 104 7.63 -8.70 0.65
C GLU A 104 8.82 -8.43 -0.28
N THR A 105 8.87 -7.26 -0.91
CA THR A 105 9.90 -6.98 -1.93
C THR A 105 11.21 -6.46 -1.36
N ARG A 106 11.20 -5.78 -0.21
CA ARG A 106 12.41 -5.25 0.43
C ARG A 106 13.45 -6.31 0.78
N VAL A 107 13.03 -7.54 1.03
CA VAL A 107 13.93 -8.67 1.31
C VAL A 107 14.85 -9.00 0.13
N TYR A 108 14.50 -8.58 -1.08
CA TYR A 108 15.32 -8.75 -2.27
C TYR A 108 16.29 -7.60 -2.53
N GLY A 109 16.33 -6.62 -1.64
CA GLY A 109 17.16 -5.43 -1.78
C GLY A 109 16.61 -4.41 -2.77
N GLY A 110 17.47 -3.48 -3.21
CA GLY A 110 17.12 -2.44 -4.17
C GLY A 110 16.70 -1.12 -3.54
N VAL A 111 16.41 -0.14 -4.39
CA VAL A 111 15.93 1.18 -3.99
C VAL A 111 14.55 1.42 -4.60
N TYR A 112 13.69 1.98 -3.80
CA TYR A 112 12.28 2.22 -4.10
C TYR A 112 11.98 3.72 -3.92
N LEU A 113 11.34 4.34 -4.89
CA LEU A 113 10.69 5.64 -4.68
C LEU A 113 9.23 5.37 -4.36
N VAL A 114 8.84 5.68 -3.14
CA VAL A 114 7.52 5.36 -2.58
C VAL A 114 6.68 6.62 -2.45
N GLY A 115 5.51 6.62 -3.04
CA GLY A 115 4.52 7.69 -2.96
C GLY A 115 3.19 7.22 -2.37
N ASN A 116 2.17 8.06 -2.49
CA ASN A 116 0.83 7.74 -2.02
C ASN A 116 0.20 6.67 -2.93
N ARG A 117 0.22 5.42 -2.48
CA ARG A 117 -0.28 4.24 -3.18
C ARG A 117 0.42 3.95 -4.52
N TRP A 118 1.69 4.33 -4.64
CA TRP A 118 2.51 3.98 -5.79
C TRP A 118 3.98 3.76 -5.41
N VAL A 119 4.66 2.96 -6.20
CA VAL A 119 6.10 2.70 -6.10
C VAL A 119 6.72 2.76 -7.49
N VAL A 120 7.88 3.35 -7.59
CA VAL A 120 8.75 3.26 -8.76
C VAL A 120 10.07 2.62 -8.37
N THR A 121 10.52 1.66 -9.16
CA THR A 121 11.87 1.08 -9.05
C THR A 121 12.66 1.32 -10.32
N ALA A 122 13.98 1.43 -10.18
CA ALA A 122 14.92 1.58 -11.28
C ALA A 122 16.22 0.84 -10.97
N GLN A 123 17.03 0.64 -11.97
CA GLN A 123 18.35 0.01 -11.81
C GLN A 123 19.36 0.92 -11.08
N SER A 124 19.17 2.23 -11.15
CA SER A 124 20.07 3.22 -10.56
C SER A 124 19.34 4.08 -9.52
N PRO A 125 19.90 4.20 -8.30
CA PRO A 125 19.36 5.08 -7.27
C PRO A 125 19.31 6.56 -7.70
N GLU A 126 20.25 7.00 -8.54
CA GLU A 126 20.34 8.37 -9.05
C GLU A 126 19.12 8.71 -9.89
N ALA A 127 18.66 7.77 -10.74
CA ALA A 127 17.46 7.94 -11.55
C ALA A 127 16.21 8.15 -10.69
N LEU A 128 16.10 7.45 -9.57
CA LEU A 128 15.00 7.63 -8.60
C LEU A 128 15.11 8.95 -7.83
N THR A 129 16.34 9.40 -7.54
CA THR A 129 16.56 10.70 -6.89
C THR A 129 16.06 11.84 -7.77
N ALA A 130 16.42 11.84 -9.05
CA ALA A 130 15.94 12.82 -10.02
C ALA A 130 14.40 12.77 -10.19
N LEU A 131 13.83 11.56 -10.18
CA LEU A 131 12.39 11.38 -10.28
C LEU A 131 11.65 11.90 -9.05
N ARG A 132 12.22 11.75 -7.84
CA ARG A 132 11.66 12.26 -6.59
C ARG A 132 11.46 13.78 -6.62
N GLU A 133 12.35 14.52 -7.25
CA GLU A 133 12.21 15.98 -7.39
C GLU A 133 10.97 16.37 -8.20
N ARG A 134 10.52 15.51 -9.09
CA ARG A 134 9.36 15.71 -9.96
C ARG A 134 8.04 15.20 -9.39
N LEU A 135 8.08 14.02 -8.77
CA LEU A 135 6.91 13.31 -8.26
C LEU A 135 6.71 13.46 -6.74
N GLY A 136 7.74 13.89 -6.02
CA GLY A 136 7.77 13.75 -4.57
C GLY A 136 8.01 12.30 -4.16
N GLY A 137 7.55 11.94 -2.98
CA GLY A 137 7.73 10.61 -2.42
C GLY A 137 8.99 10.50 -1.56
N THR A 138 9.23 9.29 -1.09
CA THR A 138 10.35 8.96 -0.21
C THR A 138 11.19 7.86 -0.86
N LEU A 139 12.51 8.03 -0.85
CA LEU A 139 13.42 6.95 -1.22
C LEU A 139 13.57 6.00 -0.04
N GLU A 140 13.35 4.73 -0.31
CA GLU A 140 13.49 3.65 0.64
C GLU A 140 14.43 2.58 0.09
N THR A 141 15.27 2.02 0.95
CA THR A 141 16.23 0.96 0.58
C THR A 141 15.74 -0.37 1.17
N GLY A 142 15.78 -1.41 0.38
CA GLY A 142 15.58 -2.77 0.84
C GLY A 142 16.80 -3.31 1.60
N GLU A 143 16.71 -4.55 2.03
CA GLU A 143 17.79 -5.19 2.77
C GLU A 143 19.05 -5.30 1.90
N GLU A 144 20.20 -4.90 2.46
CA GLU A 144 21.47 -5.12 1.81
C GLU A 144 21.90 -6.58 2.03
N HIS A 145 21.90 -7.35 0.96
CA HIS A 145 22.55 -8.66 1.00
C HIS A 145 24.07 -8.46 0.90
N THR A 146 24.72 -8.32 2.06
CA THR A 146 26.18 -8.46 2.12
C THR A 146 26.49 -9.92 1.78
N GLY A 147 26.75 -10.17 0.50
CA GLY A 147 27.17 -11.48 0.04
C GLY A 147 28.46 -11.88 0.74
N HIS A 148 28.43 -13.01 1.37
CA HIS A 148 29.63 -13.71 1.81
C HIS A 148 30.21 -14.50 0.64
#